data_14583fe9e7371ca10399d4063cb4b716
#
_entry.id   14583fe9e7371ca10399d4063cb4b716
#
_cell.length_a   1.000
_cell.length_b   1.000
_cell.length_c   1.000
_cell.angle_alpha   90.00
_cell.angle_beta   90.00
_cell.angle_gamma   90.00
#
_symmetry.space_group_name_H-M   'P 1'
#
loop_
_entity.id
_entity.type
_entity.pdbx_description
1 polymer ?
#
loop_
_entity_poly.entity_id
_entity_poly.type
_entity_poly.pdbx_seq_one_letter_code
_entity_poly.pdbx_strand_id
1 'polypeptide(L)'
;REVLRKKYVEAEVGVTGGNFIVADVGGIAVTENEGNARLSCAWPSTHIVVVGIEKVISSWSDLQLFWPLLATYGTGQRVTVYNSLLTGPRQPQETDGPQEMIVILLDNGRTNILADERQRESLYCIRCGACLNACPIYKNIGGHAYGVTYSGPIGSVITPHLQGLDEYKHLSYASSLCGNCTAVCAVKINLHELLLENRNQSVREKKNNWKEKAAWQAWKQAMLFRPAMNMANGKMKNWFVNKIFTAWTAQRGPLTFPDRTFNQQWRDKYGDQ
;
A
#
# COMPACT_ATOMS: atom_id res chain seq x y z
N ARG A 1 13.40 -29.62 0.54
CA ARG A 1 14.28 -29.31 -0.59
C ARG A 1 14.07 -30.34 -1.71
N GLU A 2 14.21 -31.64 -1.46
CA GLU A 2 14.04 -32.71 -2.45
C GLU A 2 12.65 -32.71 -3.10
N VAL A 3 11.60 -32.58 -2.31
CA VAL A 3 10.20 -32.51 -2.81
C VAL A 3 9.98 -31.36 -3.79
N LEU A 4 10.49 -30.15 -3.45
CA LEU A 4 10.34 -28.98 -4.33
C LEU A 4 11.20 -29.12 -5.59
N ARG A 5 12.43 -29.65 -5.47
CA ARG A 5 13.30 -29.88 -6.63
C ARG A 5 12.61 -30.77 -7.68
N LYS A 6 12.00 -31.87 -7.23
CA LYS A 6 11.24 -32.76 -8.13
C LYS A 6 10.14 -32.01 -8.86
N LYS A 7 9.35 -31.19 -8.14
CA LYS A 7 8.27 -30.39 -8.73
C LYS A 7 8.76 -29.37 -9.75
N TYR A 8 9.88 -28.71 -9.51
CA TYR A 8 10.47 -27.79 -10.50
C TYR A 8 10.89 -28.50 -11.79
N VAL A 9 11.48 -29.69 -11.67
CA VAL A 9 11.95 -30.48 -12.82
C VAL A 9 10.79 -31.06 -13.63
N GLU A 10 9.69 -31.45 -12.98
CA GLU A 10 8.51 -32.04 -13.59
C GLU A 10 7.51 -31.01 -14.15
N ALA A 11 7.67 -29.72 -13.82
CA ALA A 11 6.75 -28.68 -14.26
C ALA A 11 6.94 -28.38 -15.77
N GLU A 12 5.85 -28.45 -16.54
CA GLU A 12 5.84 -28.10 -17.97
C GLU A 12 5.71 -26.60 -18.19
N VAL A 13 5.02 -25.91 -17.27
CA VAL A 13 4.78 -24.46 -17.32
C VAL A 13 5.28 -23.81 -16.04
N GLY A 14 6.10 -22.78 -16.19
CA GLY A 14 6.53 -21.90 -15.12
C GLY A 14 5.81 -20.56 -15.19
N VAL A 15 5.30 -20.07 -14.04
CA VAL A 15 4.65 -18.75 -13.96
C VAL A 15 5.43 -17.88 -12.99
N THR A 16 5.85 -16.70 -13.44
CA THR A 16 6.56 -15.71 -12.58
C THR A 16 5.97 -14.32 -12.71
N GLY A 17 6.31 -13.45 -11.76
CA GLY A 17 6.23 -12.00 -11.97
C GLY A 17 7.51 -11.45 -12.57
N GLY A 18 7.50 -10.15 -12.89
CA GLY A 18 8.68 -9.36 -13.24
C GLY A 18 8.80 -8.13 -12.36
N ASN A 19 10.03 -7.72 -12.03
CA ASN A 19 10.26 -6.46 -11.33
C ASN A 19 10.16 -5.28 -12.29
N PHE A 20 10.73 -5.42 -13.50
CA PHE A 20 10.65 -4.41 -14.56
C PHE A 20 10.52 -5.06 -15.93
N ILE A 21 9.94 -4.31 -16.86
CA ILE A 21 9.94 -4.57 -18.30
C ILE A 21 10.94 -3.57 -18.89
N VAL A 22 11.95 -4.07 -19.59
CA VAL A 22 13.02 -3.25 -20.17
C VAL A 22 12.75 -3.08 -21.65
N ALA A 23 12.29 -1.88 -22.04
CA ALA A 23 11.72 -1.65 -23.37
C ALA A 23 12.72 -1.77 -24.52
N ASP A 24 13.95 -1.27 -24.36
CA ASP A 24 14.98 -1.25 -25.41
C ASP A 24 15.48 -2.65 -25.83
N VAL A 25 15.41 -3.63 -24.92
CA VAL A 25 15.85 -5.01 -25.17
C VAL A 25 14.69 -6.01 -25.18
N GLY A 26 13.45 -5.57 -24.93
CA GLY A 26 12.30 -6.45 -24.83
C GLY A 26 12.42 -7.46 -23.70
N GLY A 27 13.14 -7.13 -22.62
CA GLY A 27 13.49 -8.05 -21.56
C GLY A 27 12.67 -7.87 -20.28
N ILE A 28 12.58 -8.95 -19.50
CA ILE A 28 12.00 -8.95 -18.15
C ILE A 28 13.12 -9.02 -17.12
N ALA A 29 13.24 -7.99 -16.31
CA ALA A 29 14.18 -7.95 -15.20
C ALA A 29 13.56 -8.56 -13.94
N VAL A 30 14.28 -9.53 -13.35
CA VAL A 30 13.89 -10.20 -12.10
C VAL A 30 15.04 -10.11 -11.11
N THR A 31 14.72 -9.72 -9.87
CA THR A 31 15.68 -9.70 -8.77
C THR A 31 15.16 -10.53 -7.59
N GLU A 32 16.01 -11.38 -7.04
CA GLU A 32 15.64 -12.32 -5.97
C GLU A 32 16.85 -12.76 -5.12
N ASN A 33 16.60 -13.32 -3.96
CA ASN A 33 17.65 -13.87 -3.07
C ASN A 33 17.63 -15.41 -2.99
N GLU A 34 16.54 -16.06 -3.39
CA GLU A 34 16.30 -17.48 -3.11
C GLU A 34 16.51 -18.38 -4.32
N GLY A 35 16.52 -17.84 -5.54
CA GLY A 35 16.64 -18.60 -6.77
C GLY A 35 15.36 -19.31 -7.21
N ASN A 36 14.22 -19.04 -6.57
CA ASN A 36 12.94 -19.67 -6.90
C ASN A 36 12.40 -19.21 -8.27
N ALA A 37 12.55 -17.95 -8.62
CA ALA A 37 12.17 -17.45 -9.94
C ALA A 37 13.08 -18.05 -11.03
N ARG A 38 14.39 -18.13 -10.80
CA ARG A 38 15.33 -18.82 -11.70
C ARG A 38 14.93 -20.26 -11.96
N LEU A 39 14.58 -21.01 -10.90
CA LEU A 39 14.14 -22.40 -11.05
C LEU A 39 12.80 -22.52 -11.78
N SER A 40 11.91 -21.54 -11.60
CA SER A 40 10.60 -21.51 -12.27
C SER A 40 10.70 -21.18 -13.75
N CYS A 41 11.80 -20.62 -14.25
CA CYS A 41 12.00 -20.34 -15.67
C CYS A 41 13.08 -21.19 -16.34
N ALA A 42 13.93 -21.90 -15.59
CA ALA A 42 15.02 -22.70 -16.18
C ALA A 42 14.58 -24.06 -16.72
N TRP A 43 13.65 -24.72 -16.03
CA TRP A 43 13.22 -26.10 -16.37
C TRP A 43 12.00 -26.22 -17.27
N PRO A 44 10.93 -25.41 -17.08
CA PRO A 44 9.71 -25.54 -17.87
C PRO A 44 9.93 -25.26 -19.34
N SER A 45 9.17 -25.94 -20.18
CA SER A 45 9.16 -25.69 -21.63
C SER A 45 8.49 -24.36 -21.99
N THR A 46 7.50 -23.95 -21.20
CA THR A 46 6.78 -22.68 -21.37
C THR A 46 6.94 -21.81 -20.10
N HIS A 47 7.33 -20.56 -20.28
CA HIS A 47 7.43 -19.57 -19.21
C HIS A 47 6.41 -18.44 -19.43
N ILE A 48 5.51 -18.24 -18.45
CA ILE A 48 4.52 -17.15 -18.46
C ILE A 48 4.92 -16.11 -17.43
N VAL A 49 5.12 -14.88 -17.88
CA VAL A 49 5.42 -13.74 -16.99
C VAL A 49 4.21 -12.82 -16.90
N VAL A 50 3.73 -12.57 -15.68
CA VAL A 50 2.66 -11.59 -15.44
C VAL A 50 3.25 -10.35 -14.80
N VAL A 51 3.17 -9.20 -15.45
CA VAL A 51 3.80 -7.96 -14.99
C VAL A 51 2.91 -6.75 -15.26
N GLY A 52 2.81 -5.84 -14.27
CA GLY A 52 2.03 -4.61 -14.43
C GLY A 52 2.66 -3.65 -15.43
N ILE A 53 1.82 -3.00 -16.23
CA ILE A 53 2.28 -2.02 -17.25
C ILE A 53 3.06 -0.84 -16.65
N GLU A 54 2.85 -0.55 -15.36
CA GLU A 54 3.58 0.48 -14.63
C GLU A 54 5.05 0.12 -14.36
N LYS A 55 5.47 -1.10 -14.72
CA LYS A 55 6.84 -1.59 -14.52
C LYS A 55 7.76 -1.41 -15.72
N VAL A 56 7.28 -0.73 -16.75
CA VAL A 56 8.11 -0.44 -17.94
C VAL A 56 9.14 0.61 -17.61
N ILE A 57 10.40 0.29 -17.90
CA ILE A 57 11.53 1.22 -17.91
C ILE A 57 12.13 1.32 -19.31
N SER A 58 12.75 2.44 -19.63
CA SER A 58 13.17 2.73 -20.99
C SER A 58 14.34 1.88 -21.45
N SER A 59 15.36 1.75 -20.59
CA SER A 59 16.64 1.12 -20.96
C SER A 59 17.12 0.12 -19.92
N TRP A 60 17.86 -0.88 -20.36
CA TRP A 60 18.54 -1.82 -19.48
C TRP A 60 19.55 -1.12 -18.56
N SER A 61 20.11 0.01 -18.98
CA SER A 61 21.01 0.82 -18.13
C SER A 61 20.32 1.37 -16.90
N ASP A 62 18.98 1.55 -16.91
CA ASP A 62 18.20 2.02 -15.75
C ASP A 62 18.22 1.01 -14.60
N LEU A 63 18.50 -0.27 -14.90
CA LEU A 63 18.63 -1.32 -13.88
C LEU A 63 19.78 -1.05 -12.89
N GLN A 64 20.81 -0.29 -13.31
CA GLN A 64 21.89 0.14 -12.41
C GLN A 64 21.38 1.01 -11.26
N LEU A 65 20.27 1.71 -11.46
CA LEU A 65 19.59 2.49 -10.42
C LEU A 65 18.60 1.61 -9.64
N PHE A 66 17.74 0.87 -10.34
CA PHE A 66 16.62 0.21 -9.71
C PHE A 66 16.98 -1.04 -8.89
N TRP A 67 17.93 -1.85 -9.33
CA TRP A 67 18.36 -3.04 -8.58
C TRP A 67 18.96 -2.70 -7.21
N PRO A 68 19.91 -1.74 -7.08
CA PRO A 68 20.38 -1.31 -5.77
C PRO A 68 19.28 -0.72 -4.89
N LEU A 69 18.35 0.07 -5.46
CA LEU A 69 17.22 0.60 -4.70
C LEU A 69 16.32 -0.51 -4.14
N LEU A 70 15.96 -1.52 -4.95
CA LEU A 70 15.19 -2.67 -4.49
C LEU A 70 15.89 -3.41 -3.37
N ALA A 71 17.19 -3.74 -3.55
CA ALA A 71 17.97 -4.48 -2.58
C ALA A 71 18.14 -3.72 -1.27
N THR A 72 18.53 -2.45 -1.34
CA THR A 72 18.83 -1.63 -0.16
C THR A 72 17.57 -1.36 0.66
N TYR A 73 16.49 -0.94 0.01
CA TYR A 73 15.24 -0.57 0.71
C TYR A 73 14.37 -1.77 1.05
N GLY A 74 14.53 -2.90 0.36
CA GLY A 74 13.81 -4.14 0.65
C GLY A 74 14.45 -4.95 1.76
N THR A 75 15.75 -5.23 1.64
CA THR A 75 16.46 -6.20 2.48
C THR A 75 17.75 -5.66 3.13
N GLY A 76 18.13 -4.40 2.90
CA GLY A 76 19.35 -3.79 3.41
C GLY A 76 20.63 -4.29 2.72
N GLN A 77 20.53 -4.95 1.58
CA GLN A 77 21.63 -5.41 0.77
C GLN A 77 22.05 -4.33 -0.24
N ARG A 78 23.31 -4.33 -0.66
CA ARG A 78 23.75 -3.47 -1.77
C ARG A 78 23.16 -3.92 -3.10
N VAL A 79 23.09 -5.24 -3.30
CA VAL A 79 22.49 -5.92 -4.45
C VAL A 79 21.98 -7.28 -3.98
N THR A 80 20.96 -7.81 -4.62
CA THR A 80 20.42 -9.15 -4.34
C THR A 80 21.34 -10.24 -4.88
N VAL A 81 21.13 -11.48 -4.46
CA VAL A 81 21.95 -12.63 -4.87
C VAL A 81 21.84 -12.91 -6.38
N TYR A 82 20.61 -12.80 -6.90
CA TYR A 82 20.35 -13.03 -8.33
C TYR A 82 19.70 -11.80 -8.94
N ASN A 83 20.25 -11.35 -10.05
CA ASN A 83 19.70 -10.30 -10.90
C ASN A 83 19.72 -10.83 -12.33
N SER A 84 18.55 -11.10 -12.89
CA SER A 84 18.41 -11.76 -14.18
C SER A 84 17.64 -10.86 -15.14
N LEU A 85 18.11 -10.81 -16.39
CA LEU A 85 17.37 -10.19 -17.49
C LEU A 85 17.01 -11.30 -18.48
N LEU A 86 15.72 -11.57 -18.61
CA LEU A 86 15.15 -12.61 -19.48
C LEU A 86 14.71 -11.93 -20.77
N THR A 87 15.40 -12.19 -21.88
CA THR A 87 15.17 -11.51 -23.16
C THR A 87 14.36 -12.34 -24.18
N GLY A 88 13.89 -13.53 -23.78
CA GLY A 88 13.07 -14.36 -24.64
C GLY A 88 13.26 -15.86 -24.39
N PRO A 89 12.79 -16.69 -25.31
CA PRO A 89 12.94 -18.14 -25.25
C PRO A 89 14.39 -18.55 -25.49
N ARG A 90 14.72 -19.77 -25.07
CA ARG A 90 16.04 -20.41 -25.21
C ARG A 90 16.52 -20.42 -26.66
N GLN A 91 17.76 -20.00 -26.87
CA GLN A 91 18.44 -20.08 -28.14
C GLN A 91 19.01 -21.50 -28.39
N PRO A 92 19.26 -21.91 -29.65
CA PRO A 92 19.74 -23.26 -29.96
C PRO A 92 21.01 -23.72 -29.25
N GLN A 93 21.88 -22.78 -28.86
CA GLN A 93 23.14 -23.04 -28.16
C GLN A 93 23.00 -23.06 -26.62
N GLU A 94 21.84 -22.73 -26.09
CA GLU A 94 21.59 -22.72 -24.65
C GLU A 94 21.09 -24.09 -24.18
N THR A 95 21.52 -24.50 -22.98
CA THR A 95 21.23 -25.80 -22.41
C THR A 95 19.96 -25.82 -21.54
N ASP A 96 19.57 -24.66 -21.03
CA ASP A 96 18.39 -24.49 -20.17
C ASP A 96 17.56 -23.28 -20.61
N GLY A 97 16.37 -23.13 -20.01
CA GLY A 97 15.43 -22.08 -20.35
C GLY A 97 14.22 -22.59 -21.17
N PRO A 98 13.16 -21.80 -21.23
CA PRO A 98 11.91 -22.17 -21.88
C PRO A 98 12.05 -22.16 -23.41
N GLN A 99 11.29 -23.04 -24.07
CA GLN A 99 11.13 -23.00 -25.52
C GLN A 99 10.21 -21.88 -25.98
N GLU A 100 9.26 -21.51 -25.11
CA GLU A 100 8.29 -20.45 -25.34
C GLU A 100 8.22 -19.53 -24.13
N MET A 101 8.22 -18.21 -24.35
CA MET A 101 8.05 -17.20 -23.32
C MET A 101 6.87 -16.31 -23.67
N ILE A 102 5.89 -16.25 -22.75
CA ILE A 102 4.67 -15.43 -22.88
C ILE A 102 4.70 -14.33 -21.83
N VAL A 103 4.62 -13.08 -22.25
CA VAL A 103 4.58 -11.93 -21.35
C VAL A 103 3.17 -11.33 -21.34
N ILE A 104 2.52 -11.38 -20.19
CA ILE A 104 1.18 -10.80 -19.96
C ILE A 104 1.36 -9.43 -19.32
N LEU A 105 1.03 -8.37 -20.06
CA LEU A 105 1.01 -7.00 -19.59
C LEU A 105 -0.31 -6.72 -18.87
N LEU A 106 -0.24 -6.56 -17.55
CA LEU A 106 -1.42 -6.42 -16.71
C LEU A 106 -1.77 -4.93 -16.51
N ASP A 107 -2.86 -4.48 -17.09
CA ASP A 107 -3.42 -3.15 -16.80
C ASP A 107 -4.23 -3.16 -15.49
N ASN A 108 -5.35 -3.86 -15.46
CA ASN A 108 -6.24 -3.96 -14.30
C ASN A 108 -6.47 -2.60 -13.61
N GLY A 109 -6.82 -1.56 -14.40
CA GLY A 109 -7.12 -0.21 -13.92
C GLY A 109 -5.92 0.72 -13.70
N ARG A 110 -4.69 0.29 -14.03
CA ARG A 110 -3.49 1.13 -13.90
C ARG A 110 -3.49 2.32 -14.83
N THR A 111 -4.02 2.18 -16.04
CA THR A 111 -4.21 3.29 -16.98
C THR A 111 -5.15 4.35 -16.42
N ASN A 112 -6.17 3.98 -15.66
CA ASN A 112 -7.06 4.94 -14.98
C ASN A 112 -6.31 5.72 -13.88
N ILE A 113 -5.44 5.04 -13.12
CA ILE A 113 -4.58 5.70 -12.11
C ILE A 113 -3.58 6.63 -12.81
N LEU A 114 -3.01 6.23 -13.94
CA LEU A 114 -2.07 7.03 -14.71
C LEU A 114 -2.72 8.32 -15.25
N ALA A 115 -3.98 8.24 -15.65
CA ALA A 115 -4.76 9.37 -16.12
C ALA A 115 -5.11 10.38 -15.01
N ASP A 116 -5.16 9.94 -13.74
CA ASP A 116 -5.43 10.82 -12.60
C ASP A 116 -4.13 11.50 -12.14
N GLU A 117 -4.06 12.83 -12.38
CA GLU A 117 -2.89 13.65 -12.02
C GLU A 117 -2.53 13.61 -10.53
N ARG A 118 -3.51 13.36 -9.67
CA ARG A 118 -3.31 13.34 -8.22
C ARG A 118 -2.83 11.99 -7.72
N GLN A 119 -3.11 10.90 -8.45
CA GLN A 119 -2.82 9.53 -8.03
C GLN A 119 -1.71 8.84 -8.82
N ARG A 120 -1.37 9.36 -10.02
CA ARG A 120 -0.38 8.74 -10.93
C ARG A 120 0.98 8.48 -10.30
N GLU A 121 1.40 9.32 -9.34
CA GLU A 121 2.65 9.15 -8.60
C GLU A 121 2.71 7.79 -7.87
N SER A 122 1.58 7.23 -7.47
CA SER A 122 1.51 5.91 -6.81
C SER A 122 2.04 4.76 -7.68
N LEU A 123 1.98 4.92 -9.00
CA LEU A 123 2.49 3.93 -9.96
C LEU A 123 4.01 3.86 -10.05
N TYR A 124 4.74 4.85 -9.54
CA TYR A 124 6.22 4.82 -9.46
C TYR A 124 6.73 3.74 -8.49
N CYS A 125 5.83 3.11 -7.73
CA CYS A 125 6.20 2.13 -6.71
C CYS A 125 6.95 0.93 -7.29
N ILE A 126 8.21 0.75 -6.88
CA ILE A 126 9.07 -0.39 -7.26
C ILE A 126 8.83 -1.65 -6.41
N ARG A 127 7.88 -1.62 -5.46
CA ARG A 127 7.51 -2.75 -4.58
C ARG A 127 8.61 -3.21 -3.61
N CYS A 128 9.51 -2.33 -3.20
CA CYS A 128 10.59 -2.66 -2.25
C CYS A 128 10.10 -3.01 -0.83
N GLY A 129 8.90 -2.59 -0.42
CA GLY A 129 8.36 -2.89 0.90
C GLY A 129 8.82 -1.97 2.04
N ALA A 130 9.70 -0.99 1.81
CA ALA A 130 10.22 -0.09 2.86
C ALA A 130 9.10 0.62 3.66
N CYS A 131 8.05 1.06 2.98
CA CYS A 131 6.91 1.71 3.61
C CYS A 131 6.12 0.77 4.56
N LEU A 132 6.09 -0.54 4.29
CA LEU A 132 5.48 -1.54 5.17
C LEU A 132 6.30 -1.67 6.47
N ASN A 133 7.63 -1.78 6.32
CA ASN A 133 8.55 -1.89 7.45
C ASN A 133 8.54 -0.67 8.36
N ALA A 134 8.27 0.52 7.82
CA ALA A 134 8.21 1.76 8.58
C ALA A 134 6.83 2.05 9.20
N CYS A 135 5.76 1.41 8.71
CA CYS A 135 4.39 1.72 9.10
C CYS A 135 4.02 1.16 10.48
N PRO A 136 3.64 2.01 11.46
CA PRO A 136 3.22 1.53 12.78
C PRO A 136 1.92 0.71 12.71
N ILE A 137 1.02 1.02 11.79
CA ILE A 137 -0.23 0.25 11.62
C ILE A 137 0.09 -1.14 11.09
N TYR A 138 0.88 -1.23 10.01
CA TYR A 138 1.27 -2.52 9.42
C TYR A 138 2.02 -3.42 10.42
N LYS A 139 2.91 -2.85 11.21
CA LYS A 139 3.64 -3.58 12.26
C LYS A 139 2.73 -4.19 13.33
N ASN A 140 1.61 -3.53 13.63
CA ASN A 140 0.68 -3.98 14.66
C ASN A 140 -0.33 -5.01 14.16
N ILE A 141 -0.86 -4.86 12.93
CA ILE A 141 -1.97 -5.70 12.44
C ILE A 141 -1.54 -6.74 11.40
N GLY A 142 -0.36 -6.57 10.79
CA GLY A 142 0.16 -7.46 9.76
C GLY A 142 -0.56 -7.32 8.40
N GLY A 143 -0.03 -7.99 7.37
CA GLY A 143 -0.55 -7.90 6.00
C GLY A 143 -1.93 -8.51 5.82
N HIS A 144 -2.23 -9.62 6.49
CA HIS A 144 -3.52 -10.33 6.36
C HIS A 144 -4.72 -9.49 6.77
N ALA A 145 -4.56 -8.59 7.75
CA ALA A 145 -5.65 -7.73 8.22
C ALA A 145 -6.15 -6.74 7.17
N TYR A 146 -5.38 -6.49 6.10
CA TYR A 146 -5.82 -5.63 4.99
C TYR A 146 -6.81 -6.33 4.06
N GLY A 147 -6.84 -7.68 4.02
CA GLY A 147 -7.75 -8.46 3.19
C GLY A 147 -7.56 -8.28 1.68
N VAL A 148 -6.42 -7.76 1.24
CA VAL A 148 -6.13 -7.42 -0.17
C VAL A 148 -4.71 -7.83 -0.55
N THR A 149 -4.45 -7.92 -1.86
CA THR A 149 -3.13 -8.32 -2.40
C THR A 149 -2.03 -7.33 -2.01
N TYR A 150 -2.33 -6.03 -2.09
CA TYR A 150 -1.39 -4.98 -1.74
C TYR A 150 -1.70 -4.43 -0.35
N SER A 151 -0.87 -4.76 0.63
CA SER A 151 -1.01 -4.31 2.01
C SER A 151 -0.14 -3.09 2.33
N GLY A 152 -0.28 -2.55 3.53
CA GLY A 152 0.49 -1.41 4.01
C GLY A 152 0.17 -0.08 3.32
N PRO A 153 1.02 0.94 3.48
CA PRO A 153 0.72 2.29 2.99
C PRO A 153 0.47 2.37 1.49
N ILE A 154 1.34 1.76 0.67
CA ILE A 154 1.13 1.75 -0.79
C ILE A 154 -0.13 0.99 -1.18
N GLY A 155 -0.42 -0.13 -0.54
CA GLY A 155 -1.65 -0.89 -0.77
C GLY A 155 -2.89 -0.07 -0.42
N SER A 156 -2.86 0.65 0.69
CA SER A 156 -3.94 1.55 1.11
C SER A 156 -4.16 2.74 0.15
N VAL A 157 -3.13 3.12 -0.63
CA VAL A 157 -3.26 4.13 -1.69
C VAL A 157 -3.88 3.54 -2.94
N ILE A 158 -3.30 2.45 -3.49
CA ILE A 158 -3.66 1.98 -4.83
C ILE A 158 -4.88 1.06 -4.87
N THR A 159 -5.15 0.28 -3.82
CA THR A 159 -6.26 -0.69 -3.83
C THR A 159 -7.62 -0.04 -4.06
N PRO A 160 -7.97 1.11 -3.44
CA PRO A 160 -9.22 1.81 -3.73
C PRO A 160 -9.41 2.18 -5.20
N HIS A 161 -8.33 2.43 -5.93
CA HIS A 161 -8.38 2.76 -7.36
C HIS A 161 -8.43 1.52 -8.26
N LEU A 162 -7.84 0.40 -7.83
CA LEU A 162 -7.84 -0.86 -8.59
C LEU A 162 -9.12 -1.67 -8.39
N GLN A 163 -9.72 -1.61 -7.20
CA GLN A 163 -10.82 -2.49 -6.80
C GLN A 163 -12.10 -1.75 -6.41
N GLY A 164 -12.06 -0.43 -6.36
CA GLY A 164 -13.21 0.41 -6.07
C GLY A 164 -13.09 1.21 -4.77
N LEU A 165 -13.32 2.52 -4.88
CA LEU A 165 -13.21 3.44 -3.75
C LEU A 165 -14.32 3.19 -2.69
N ASP A 166 -15.51 2.76 -3.11
CA ASP A 166 -16.62 2.51 -2.21
C ASP A 166 -16.32 1.43 -1.18
N GLU A 167 -15.76 0.34 -1.65
CA GLU A 167 -15.48 -0.83 -0.83
C GLU A 167 -14.18 -0.69 -0.04
N TYR A 168 -13.14 -0.14 -0.67
CA TYR A 168 -11.78 -0.14 -0.11
C TYR A 168 -11.30 1.19 0.47
N LYS A 169 -12.13 2.26 0.52
CA LYS A 169 -11.78 3.54 1.15
C LYS A 169 -11.31 3.40 2.60
N HIS A 170 -11.83 2.41 3.32
CA HIS A 170 -11.47 2.15 4.72
C HIS A 170 -9.98 1.92 4.93
N LEU A 171 -9.27 1.38 3.94
CA LEU A 171 -7.82 1.19 3.99
C LEU A 171 -7.08 2.51 4.14
N SER A 172 -7.50 3.55 3.41
CA SER A 172 -6.90 4.88 3.53
C SER A 172 -7.22 5.56 4.86
N TYR A 173 -8.38 5.26 5.47
CA TYR A 173 -8.74 5.76 6.80
C TYR A 173 -8.02 5.04 7.94
N ALA A 174 -7.55 3.82 7.72
CA ALA A 174 -6.77 3.04 8.69
C ALA A 174 -5.32 3.51 8.86
N SER A 175 -5.00 4.74 8.46
CA SER A 175 -3.67 5.35 8.58
C SER A 175 -3.65 6.47 9.61
N SER A 176 -2.57 6.56 10.39
CA SER A 176 -2.30 7.69 11.30
C SER A 176 -1.79 8.95 10.60
N LEU A 177 -1.50 8.89 9.30
CA LEU A 177 -0.90 9.98 8.50
C LEU A 177 0.41 10.55 9.09
N CYS A 178 1.20 9.72 9.78
CA CYS A 178 2.45 10.14 10.41
C CYS A 178 3.57 10.54 9.44
N GLY A 179 3.42 10.29 8.13
CA GLY A 179 4.39 10.64 7.10
C GLY A 179 5.60 9.70 6.96
N ASN A 180 5.79 8.74 7.87
CA ASN A 180 6.98 7.90 7.88
C ASN A 180 7.14 7.06 6.60
N CYS A 181 6.04 6.60 6.01
CA CYS A 181 6.06 5.87 4.73
C CYS A 181 6.59 6.72 3.57
N THR A 182 6.28 8.01 3.54
CA THR A 182 6.84 8.98 2.57
C THR A 182 8.33 9.19 2.79
N ALA A 183 8.73 9.38 4.04
CA ALA A 183 10.15 9.62 4.39
C ALA A 183 11.07 8.49 3.94
N VAL A 184 10.62 7.23 4.08
CA VAL A 184 11.42 6.04 3.73
C VAL A 184 11.22 5.56 2.28
N CYS A 185 10.38 6.20 1.49
CA CYS A 185 10.13 5.75 0.12
C CYS A 185 11.38 5.88 -0.76
N ALA A 186 11.82 4.75 -1.33
CA ALA A 186 13.00 4.69 -2.20
C ALA A 186 12.89 5.59 -3.43
N VAL A 187 11.68 5.68 -3.99
CA VAL A 187 11.36 6.47 -5.19
C VAL A 187 10.60 7.76 -4.89
N LYS A 188 10.58 8.17 -3.61
CA LYS A 188 10.05 9.45 -3.11
C LYS A 188 8.57 9.71 -3.38
N ILE A 189 7.73 8.67 -3.43
CA ILE A 189 6.27 8.82 -3.50
C ILE A 189 5.75 9.48 -2.22
N ASN A 190 4.90 10.49 -2.37
CA ASN A 190 4.30 11.20 -1.25
C ASN A 190 3.07 10.46 -0.69
N LEU A 191 3.30 9.25 -0.13
CA LEU A 191 2.27 8.30 0.25
C LEU A 191 1.22 8.85 1.23
N HIS A 192 1.62 9.68 2.19
CA HIS A 192 0.66 10.20 3.17
C HIS A 192 -0.29 11.24 2.58
N GLU A 193 0.16 12.03 1.60
CA GLU A 193 -0.69 12.95 0.84
C GLU A 193 -1.66 12.18 -0.06
N LEU A 194 -1.20 11.12 -0.73
CA LEU A 194 -2.06 10.26 -1.54
C LEU A 194 -3.15 9.58 -0.70
N LEU A 195 -2.84 9.16 0.53
CA LEU A 195 -3.84 8.65 1.47
C LEU A 195 -4.87 9.73 1.85
N LEU A 196 -4.41 10.96 2.05
CA LEU A 196 -5.30 12.09 2.35
C LEU A 196 -6.18 12.41 1.14
N GLU A 197 -5.64 12.38 -0.09
CA GLU A 197 -6.41 12.59 -1.31
C GLU A 197 -7.49 11.50 -1.49
N ASN A 198 -7.20 10.23 -1.21
CA ASN A 198 -8.21 9.17 -1.23
C ASN A 198 -9.38 9.47 -0.27
N ARG A 199 -9.08 9.94 0.94
CA ARG A 199 -10.10 10.36 1.90
C ARG A 199 -10.93 11.52 1.36
N ASN A 200 -10.27 12.52 0.77
CA ASN A 200 -10.92 13.67 0.15
C ASN A 200 -11.82 13.25 -1.02
N GLN A 201 -11.32 12.40 -1.91
CA GLN A 201 -12.08 11.87 -3.04
C GLN A 201 -13.33 11.11 -2.56
N SER A 202 -13.22 10.28 -1.53
CA SER A 202 -14.37 9.55 -0.97
C SER A 202 -15.48 10.50 -0.47
N VAL A 203 -15.10 11.66 0.06
CA VAL A 203 -16.06 12.68 0.50
C VAL A 203 -16.66 13.42 -0.70
N ARG A 204 -15.83 13.84 -1.68
CA ARG A 204 -16.30 14.54 -2.90
C ARG A 204 -17.30 13.71 -3.70
N GLU A 205 -17.01 12.42 -3.87
CA GLU A 205 -17.85 11.49 -4.61
C GLU A 205 -19.06 10.98 -3.80
N LYS A 206 -19.28 11.54 -2.59
CA LYS A 206 -20.39 11.20 -1.70
C LYS A 206 -20.46 9.71 -1.31
N LYS A 207 -19.31 9.03 -1.28
CA LYS A 207 -19.21 7.62 -0.90
C LYS A 207 -19.42 7.36 0.61
N ASN A 208 -19.63 8.41 1.42
CA ASN A 208 -19.86 8.31 2.86
C ASN A 208 -21.35 8.22 3.19
N ASN A 209 -21.67 7.40 4.21
CA ASN A 209 -23.04 7.21 4.70
C ASN A 209 -23.60 8.54 5.26
N TRP A 210 -24.92 8.76 5.11
CA TRP A 210 -25.58 9.95 5.63
C TRP A 210 -25.42 10.12 7.16
N LYS A 211 -25.40 9.01 7.91
CA LYS A 211 -25.16 9.02 9.37
C LYS A 211 -23.79 9.57 9.73
N GLU A 212 -22.76 9.18 8.97
CA GLU A 212 -21.40 9.69 9.11
C GLU A 212 -21.34 11.18 8.83
N LYS A 213 -21.98 11.64 7.74
CA LYS A 213 -22.08 13.08 7.40
C LYS A 213 -22.76 13.88 8.50
N ALA A 214 -23.89 13.37 9.03
CA ALA A 214 -24.60 14.01 10.12
C ALA A 214 -23.75 14.09 11.40
N ALA A 215 -23.03 13.03 11.75
CA ALA A 215 -22.11 13.00 12.88
C ALA A 215 -21.00 14.04 12.76
N TRP A 216 -20.37 14.14 11.58
CA TRP A 216 -19.32 15.13 11.31
C TRP A 216 -19.84 16.57 11.32
N GLN A 217 -21.06 16.80 10.82
CA GLN A 217 -21.69 18.13 10.89
C GLN A 217 -22.03 18.52 12.34
N ALA A 218 -22.59 17.58 13.12
CA ALA A 218 -22.86 17.81 14.54
C ALA A 218 -21.57 18.11 15.31
N TRP A 219 -20.51 17.34 15.06
CA TRP A 219 -19.17 17.58 15.63
C TRP A 219 -18.65 18.96 15.25
N LYS A 220 -18.69 19.34 13.98
CA LYS A 220 -18.27 20.65 13.50
C LYS A 220 -19.01 21.77 14.22
N GLN A 221 -20.33 21.71 14.32
CA GLN A 221 -21.12 22.72 15.03
C GLN A 221 -20.77 22.80 16.50
N ALA A 222 -20.60 21.65 17.17
CA ALA A 222 -20.22 21.60 18.57
C ALA A 222 -18.83 22.24 18.81
N MET A 223 -17.86 22.01 17.90
CA MET A 223 -16.52 22.58 18.00
C MET A 223 -16.48 24.07 17.72
N LEU A 224 -17.34 24.57 16.81
CA LEU A 224 -17.43 26.00 16.49
C LEU A 224 -18.16 26.79 17.57
N PHE A 225 -19.05 26.14 18.34
CA PHE A 225 -19.85 26.78 19.37
C PHE A 225 -19.41 26.29 20.77
N ARG A 226 -18.39 26.95 21.33
CA ARG A 226 -17.78 26.58 22.63
C ARG A 226 -18.77 26.39 23.79
N PRO A 227 -19.84 27.21 23.95
CA PRO A 227 -20.81 26.96 25.00
C PRO A 227 -21.43 25.57 24.98
N ALA A 228 -21.70 25.00 23.77
CA ALA A 228 -22.22 23.64 23.66
C ALA A 228 -21.27 22.57 24.24
N MET A 229 -19.96 22.77 24.12
CA MET A 229 -18.97 21.85 24.70
C MET A 229 -18.94 21.93 26.23
N ASN A 230 -19.34 23.06 26.81
CA ASN A 230 -19.36 23.28 28.25
C ASN A 230 -20.71 22.95 28.92
N MET A 231 -21.78 22.73 28.15
CA MET A 231 -23.15 22.55 28.68
C MET A 231 -23.35 21.29 29.52
N ALA A 232 -22.54 20.25 29.32
CA ALA A 232 -22.71 18.99 30.05
C ALA A 232 -21.49 18.70 30.93
N ASN A 233 -21.70 18.16 32.12
CA ASN A 233 -20.64 17.66 32.98
C ASN A 233 -20.03 16.35 32.42
N GLY A 234 -18.84 15.97 32.91
CA GLY A 234 -18.12 14.78 32.45
C GLY A 234 -18.94 13.49 32.58
N LYS A 235 -19.71 13.32 33.66
CA LYS A 235 -20.54 12.14 33.91
C LYS A 235 -21.62 11.96 32.85
N MET A 236 -22.30 13.04 32.48
CA MET A 236 -23.37 13.00 31.46
C MET A 236 -22.79 12.75 30.07
N LYS A 237 -21.64 13.37 29.73
CA LYS A 237 -20.92 13.10 28.47
C LYS A 237 -20.48 11.65 28.39
N ASN A 238 -19.91 11.11 29.45
CA ASN A 238 -19.44 9.72 29.52
C ASN A 238 -20.61 8.73 29.29
N TRP A 239 -21.73 8.94 29.97
CA TRP A 239 -22.91 8.10 29.79
C TRP A 239 -23.42 8.12 28.35
N PHE A 240 -23.60 9.32 27.78
CA PHE A 240 -24.13 9.49 26.42
C PHE A 240 -23.21 8.92 25.35
N VAL A 241 -21.92 9.24 25.42
CA VAL A 241 -20.92 8.80 24.41
C VAL A 241 -20.73 7.28 24.46
N ASN A 242 -20.61 6.69 25.65
CA ASN A 242 -20.43 5.24 25.77
C ASN A 242 -21.67 4.45 25.38
N LYS A 243 -22.87 5.05 25.49
CA LYS A 243 -24.13 4.44 25.01
C LYS A 243 -24.23 4.47 23.47
N ILE A 244 -23.72 5.49 22.81
CA ILE A 244 -23.76 5.62 21.34
C ILE A 244 -22.63 4.84 20.68
N PHE A 245 -21.42 4.91 21.23
CA PHE A 245 -20.23 4.28 20.64
C PHE A 245 -19.97 2.87 21.21
N THR A 246 -21.00 2.02 21.23
CA THR A 246 -20.89 0.64 21.73
C THR A 246 -19.85 -0.20 21.00
N ALA A 247 -19.69 -0.01 19.69
CA ALA A 247 -18.67 -0.69 18.90
C ALA A 247 -17.23 -0.29 19.33
N TRP A 248 -17.04 0.93 19.82
CA TRP A 248 -15.75 1.36 20.36
C TRP A 248 -15.44 0.69 21.69
N THR A 249 -16.42 0.64 22.60
CA THR A 249 -16.25 0.11 23.95
C THR A 249 -16.26 -1.42 24.02
N ALA A 250 -16.67 -2.12 22.94
CA ALA A 250 -16.69 -3.58 22.87
C ALA A 250 -15.29 -4.22 23.01
N GLN A 251 -14.24 -3.53 22.56
CA GLN A 251 -12.85 -4.02 22.57
C GLN A 251 -11.85 -3.02 23.18
N ARG A 252 -12.34 -1.93 23.75
CA ARG A 252 -11.53 -0.84 24.33
C ARG A 252 -12.14 -0.35 25.64
N GLY A 253 -11.33 0.29 26.46
CA GLY A 253 -11.83 0.96 27.65
C GLY A 253 -12.87 2.04 27.30
N PRO A 254 -13.80 2.34 28.23
CA PRO A 254 -14.81 3.38 28.00
C PRO A 254 -14.16 4.73 27.79
N LEU A 255 -14.78 5.58 26.97
CA LEU A 255 -14.37 6.95 26.80
C LEU A 255 -14.66 7.73 28.08
N THR A 256 -13.65 8.46 28.59
CA THR A 256 -13.75 9.26 29.81
C THR A 256 -13.51 10.73 29.48
N PHE A 257 -14.47 11.57 29.82
CA PHE A 257 -14.38 13.01 29.68
C PHE A 257 -14.22 13.65 31.07
N PRO A 258 -13.34 14.63 31.22
CA PRO A 258 -13.20 15.37 32.46
C PRO A 258 -14.46 16.21 32.74
N ASP A 259 -14.74 16.51 34.00
CA ASP A 259 -15.87 17.34 34.38
C ASP A 259 -15.74 18.78 33.87
N ARG A 260 -14.51 19.26 33.74
CA ARG A 260 -14.19 20.59 33.22
C ARG A 260 -13.41 20.46 31.92
N THR A 261 -13.80 21.22 30.89
CA THR A 261 -13.10 21.25 29.60
C THR A 261 -11.72 21.88 29.74
N PHE A 262 -10.80 21.55 28.81
CA PHE A 262 -9.48 22.16 28.77
C PHE A 262 -9.56 23.72 28.77
N ASN A 263 -10.49 24.27 27.99
CA ASN A 263 -10.67 25.73 27.92
C ASN A 263 -11.09 26.34 29.27
N GLN A 264 -11.96 25.67 30.03
CA GLN A 264 -12.32 26.12 31.39
C GLN A 264 -11.10 26.06 32.31
N GLN A 265 -10.33 24.96 32.30
CA GLN A 265 -9.13 24.81 33.11
C GLN A 265 -8.04 25.82 32.75
N TRP A 266 -7.91 26.11 31.44
CA TRP A 266 -6.96 27.09 30.94
C TRP A 266 -7.29 28.50 31.44
N ARG A 267 -8.55 28.93 31.31
CA ARG A 267 -9.01 30.25 31.78
C ARG A 267 -8.84 30.43 33.26
N ASP A 268 -9.14 29.40 34.05
CA ASP A 268 -8.93 29.49 35.50
C ASP A 268 -7.47 29.69 35.91
N LYS A 269 -6.56 29.09 35.12
CA LYS A 269 -5.13 29.14 35.43
C LYS A 269 -4.42 30.38 34.87
N TYR A 270 -4.84 30.84 33.70
CA TYR A 270 -4.11 31.86 32.94
C TYR A 270 -4.94 33.13 32.65
N GLY A 271 -6.21 33.14 32.98
CA GLY A 271 -7.14 34.22 32.64
C GLY A 271 -7.59 34.24 31.19
N ASP A 272 -8.47 35.17 30.86
CA ASP A 272 -8.89 35.42 29.46
C ASP A 272 -7.79 36.31 28.81
N GLN A 273 -6.78 35.69 28.21
CA GLN A 273 -5.85 36.34 27.29
C GLN A 273 -6.40 36.39 25.90
#